data_9c0503b036b02a0dcc2fde54624d0b47
#
_entry.id   9c0503b036b02a0dcc2fde54624d0b47
#
_cell.length_a   1.000
_cell.length_b   1.000
_cell.length_c   1.000
_cell.angle_alpha   90.00
_cell.angle_beta   90.00
_cell.angle_gamma   90.00
#
_symmetry.space_group_name_H-M   'P 1'
#
loop_
_entity.id
_entity.type
_entity.pdbx_description
1 polymer ?
#
loop_
_entity_poly.entity_id
_entity_poly.type
_entity_poly.pdbx_seq_one_letter_code
_entity_poly.pdbx_strand_id
1 'polypeptide(L)'
;MDKKCAVILAAGEGTRMKSKKPKALAEVLFAPMIDWVIGAVKESGIDDICVVKGFGAEYLDAHLAGSCETVLQSERLGTGHAVLQAGNFIESNGGDVLVLNGDAPFIDAKTIYDALTLHRKEGNSVTVISAEIDDPTGYGRIIRSADGSVERIVEQRDASAEEAAVREVNSGAYWFEGEALMRALNALSEKRASGENTKKEFYLTDALEEIKSYGLRAGSFTAQSADIILGANDRVQLNELNELARRRELEKHMRAGVSIPCTDGVIICPGAKIGRDTVILTGSVIKGDSVIGEDCTIGPDSLVENSTIENGVSFVRSVCYSSNILSGADIGPFVRIRPGSVIGKSVHVGNFVEVKNSTIGADTKISHLSYIGDSDLGTGINIGCGCATANYSGNKKSRTTIKNGAFIGCHTCLVAPVEVGENAYTAAGSTVTEDVPDNSLAVARSRQTVKKGWVKIKQPYKHKI
;
A
#
# COMPACT_ATOMS: atom_id res chain seq x y z
N MET A 1 27.81 9.54 -19.12
CA MET A 1 26.75 9.58 -18.10
C MET A 1 27.42 9.26 -16.80
N ASP A 2 27.19 10.05 -15.76
CA ASP A 2 27.74 9.79 -14.43
C ASP A 2 27.11 8.56 -13.87
N LYS A 3 27.87 7.47 -13.78
CA LYS A 3 27.36 6.19 -13.24
C LYS A 3 27.00 6.34 -11.77
N LYS A 4 25.88 5.78 -11.37
CA LYS A 4 25.41 5.72 -10.00
C LYS A 4 24.54 4.49 -9.78
N CYS A 5 24.66 3.87 -8.62
CA CYS A 5 23.83 2.72 -8.23
C CYS A 5 23.44 2.81 -6.75
N ALA A 6 22.54 1.94 -6.31
CA ALA A 6 22.12 1.87 -4.91
C ALA A 6 22.24 0.45 -4.33
N VAL A 7 22.69 0.37 -3.08
CA VAL A 7 22.71 -0.85 -2.27
C VAL A 7 21.78 -0.66 -1.07
N ILE A 8 20.75 -1.48 -0.96
CA ILE A 8 19.76 -1.42 0.11
C ILE A 8 19.97 -2.58 1.07
N LEU A 9 20.23 -2.28 2.34
CA LEU A 9 20.51 -3.26 3.38
C LEU A 9 19.21 -3.78 4.00
N ALA A 10 18.89 -5.06 3.76
CA ALA A 10 17.70 -5.73 4.26
C ALA A 10 18.00 -7.11 4.90
N ALA A 11 19.25 -7.36 5.32
CA ALA A 11 19.70 -8.65 5.85
C ALA A 11 19.38 -8.88 7.34
N GLY A 12 18.98 -7.84 8.06
CA GLY A 12 18.75 -7.86 9.52
C GLY A 12 17.57 -8.74 9.94
N GLU A 13 17.72 -9.49 11.03
CA GLU A 13 16.67 -10.36 11.57
C GLU A 13 15.50 -9.59 12.20
N GLY A 14 15.77 -8.44 12.82
CA GLY A 14 14.74 -7.65 13.49
C GLY A 14 14.05 -8.41 14.63
N THR A 15 14.78 -9.10 15.47
CA THR A 15 14.25 -9.98 16.56
C THR A 15 13.19 -9.32 17.44
N ARG A 16 13.30 -8.01 17.70
CA ARG A 16 12.33 -7.21 18.46
C ARG A 16 10.95 -7.09 17.78
N MET A 17 10.88 -7.26 16.46
CA MET A 17 9.62 -7.29 15.71
C MET A 17 8.77 -8.53 15.99
N LYS A 18 9.38 -9.60 16.53
CA LYS A 18 8.72 -10.90 16.78
C LYS A 18 7.95 -11.39 15.55
N SER A 19 8.56 -11.26 14.38
CA SER A 19 7.98 -11.62 13.09
C SER A 19 8.74 -12.77 12.44
N LYS A 20 8.05 -13.60 11.67
CA LYS A 20 8.65 -14.62 10.80
C LYS A 20 9.22 -14.01 9.51
N LYS A 21 8.73 -12.83 9.14
CA LYS A 21 9.17 -12.11 7.94
C LYS A 21 10.28 -11.12 8.27
N PRO A 22 11.18 -10.81 7.32
CA PRO A 22 12.18 -9.76 7.46
C PRO A 22 11.56 -8.43 7.89
N LYS A 23 12.29 -7.67 8.69
CA LYS A 23 11.88 -6.35 9.18
C LYS A 23 11.54 -5.39 8.03
N ALA A 24 12.31 -5.39 6.95
CA ALA A 24 12.10 -4.55 5.78
C ALA A 24 10.75 -4.81 5.06
N LEU A 25 10.13 -5.97 5.29
CA LEU A 25 8.80 -6.32 4.79
C LEU A 25 7.66 -5.95 5.76
N ALA A 26 7.94 -5.28 6.87
CA ALA A 26 6.89 -4.73 7.71
C ALA A 26 6.22 -3.54 6.99
N GLU A 27 4.90 -3.48 7.04
CA GLU A 27 4.12 -2.54 6.24
C GLU A 27 3.89 -1.20 6.96
N VAL A 28 4.13 -0.12 6.22
CA VAL A 28 3.70 1.24 6.55
C VAL A 28 2.67 1.65 5.51
N LEU A 29 1.45 1.98 5.92
CA LEU A 29 0.28 2.24 5.06
C LEU A 29 0.09 1.15 3.98
N PHE A 30 0.12 -0.13 4.41
CA PHE A 30 -0.06 -1.31 3.58
C PHE A 30 1.02 -1.56 2.50
N ALA A 31 2.11 -0.78 2.50
CA ALA A 31 3.27 -1.01 1.65
C ALA A 31 4.49 -1.39 2.52
N PRO A 32 5.24 -2.46 2.19
CA PRO A 32 6.48 -2.79 2.87
C PRO A 32 7.45 -1.61 2.95
N MET A 33 8.16 -1.45 4.07
CA MET A 33 9.14 -0.36 4.23
C MET A 33 10.18 -0.32 3.11
N ILE A 34 10.59 -1.49 2.63
CA ILE A 34 11.55 -1.57 1.52
C ILE A 34 11.02 -0.96 0.22
N ASP A 35 9.71 -1.02 -0.03
CA ASP A 35 9.10 -0.45 -1.24
C ASP A 35 9.13 1.08 -1.20
N TRP A 36 8.99 1.68 -0.02
CA TRP A 36 9.17 3.10 0.19
C TRP A 36 10.61 3.54 -0.18
N VAL A 37 11.60 2.77 0.31
CA VAL A 37 13.02 3.04 0.03
C VAL A 37 13.33 2.87 -1.45
N ILE A 38 12.92 1.76 -2.08
CA ILE A 38 13.10 1.51 -3.51
C ILE A 38 12.40 2.59 -4.35
N GLY A 39 11.20 3.01 -3.95
CA GLY A 39 10.45 4.08 -4.61
C GLY A 39 11.22 5.40 -4.61
N ALA A 40 11.74 5.83 -3.45
CA ALA A 40 12.53 7.05 -3.32
C ALA A 40 13.84 6.98 -4.14
N VAL A 41 14.51 5.83 -4.17
CA VAL A 41 15.72 5.59 -4.98
C VAL A 41 15.40 5.74 -6.47
N LYS A 42 14.35 5.09 -6.97
CA LYS A 42 13.94 5.20 -8.39
C LYS A 42 13.51 6.62 -8.75
N GLU A 43 12.74 7.28 -7.90
CA GLU A 43 12.31 8.66 -8.11
C GLU A 43 13.50 9.64 -8.15
N SER A 44 14.62 9.34 -7.47
CA SER A 44 15.88 10.10 -7.57
C SER A 44 16.67 9.83 -8.85
N GLY A 45 16.16 8.97 -9.74
CA GLY A 45 16.75 8.62 -11.03
C GLY A 45 17.86 7.58 -10.91
N ILE A 46 17.77 6.63 -9.98
CA ILE A 46 18.68 5.49 -9.84
C ILE A 46 17.90 4.22 -10.18
N ASP A 47 18.26 3.57 -11.29
CA ASP A 47 17.60 2.34 -11.75
C ASP A 47 18.36 1.08 -11.34
N ASP A 48 19.68 1.18 -11.21
CA ASP A 48 20.55 0.07 -10.81
C ASP A 48 20.53 -0.09 -9.28
N ILE A 49 19.75 -1.07 -8.80
CA ILE A 49 19.49 -1.31 -7.38
C ILE A 49 19.84 -2.75 -7.02
N CYS A 50 20.64 -2.94 -5.96
CA CYS A 50 20.92 -4.22 -5.34
C CYS A 50 20.39 -4.25 -3.89
N VAL A 51 19.60 -5.28 -3.54
CA VAL A 51 19.13 -5.51 -2.17
C VAL A 51 19.96 -6.60 -1.53
N VAL A 52 20.61 -6.28 -0.40
CA VAL A 52 21.33 -7.26 0.41
C VAL A 52 20.35 -7.92 1.35
N LYS A 53 20.02 -9.17 1.08
CA LYS A 53 19.11 -10.01 1.88
C LYS A 53 19.88 -10.92 2.84
N GLY A 54 19.21 -11.39 3.89
CA GLY A 54 19.77 -12.31 4.88
C GLY A 54 18.69 -13.14 5.57
N PHE A 55 18.23 -12.74 6.75
CA PHE A 55 17.12 -13.42 7.41
C PHE A 55 15.86 -13.40 6.56
N GLY A 56 15.24 -14.58 6.34
CA GLY A 56 14.02 -14.72 5.54
C GLY A 56 14.20 -14.28 4.09
N ALA A 57 15.37 -14.56 3.50
CA ALA A 57 15.70 -14.16 2.13
C ALA A 57 14.63 -14.60 1.11
N GLU A 58 14.00 -15.75 1.32
CA GLU A 58 12.93 -16.28 0.48
C GLU A 58 11.70 -15.39 0.41
N TYR A 59 11.36 -14.67 1.50
CA TYR A 59 10.26 -13.72 1.50
C TYR A 59 10.60 -12.46 0.69
N LEU A 60 11.86 -11.99 0.78
CA LEU A 60 12.32 -10.85 -0.02
C LEU A 60 12.38 -11.21 -1.51
N ASP A 61 12.88 -12.40 -1.86
CA ASP A 61 12.91 -12.87 -3.25
C ASP A 61 11.50 -12.97 -3.85
N ALA A 62 10.57 -13.52 -3.10
CA ALA A 62 9.17 -13.61 -3.54
C ALA A 62 8.51 -12.23 -3.70
N HIS A 63 8.84 -11.27 -2.82
CA HIS A 63 8.29 -9.92 -2.87
C HIS A 63 8.89 -9.10 -4.02
N LEU A 64 10.20 -9.10 -4.14
CA LEU A 64 10.91 -8.31 -5.15
C LEU A 64 10.73 -8.85 -6.58
N ALA A 65 10.52 -10.17 -6.72
CA ALA A 65 10.17 -10.86 -7.97
C ALA A 65 11.01 -10.43 -9.20
N GLY A 66 12.30 -10.13 -8.99
CA GLY A 66 13.22 -9.71 -10.04
C GLY A 66 13.16 -8.22 -10.40
N SER A 67 12.49 -7.39 -9.59
CA SER A 67 12.42 -5.92 -9.78
C SER A 67 13.75 -5.20 -9.55
N CYS A 68 14.71 -5.85 -8.88
CA CYS A 68 16.08 -5.40 -8.63
C CYS A 68 17.01 -6.59 -8.42
N GLU A 69 18.32 -6.37 -8.46
CA GLU A 69 19.29 -7.41 -8.11
C GLU A 69 19.24 -7.73 -6.62
N THR A 70 19.58 -8.98 -6.26
CA THR A 70 19.64 -9.40 -4.85
C THR A 70 20.92 -10.18 -4.58
N VAL A 71 21.56 -9.93 -3.43
CA VAL A 71 22.70 -10.70 -2.94
C VAL A 71 22.44 -11.20 -1.53
N LEU A 72 23.01 -12.36 -1.20
CA LEU A 72 22.79 -12.97 0.11
C LEU A 72 23.93 -12.67 1.07
N GLN A 73 23.64 -12.12 2.23
CA GLN A 73 24.52 -12.10 3.36
C GLN A 73 24.29 -13.35 4.22
N SER A 74 25.06 -14.38 3.99
CA SER A 74 24.93 -15.69 4.70
C SER A 74 25.30 -15.58 6.18
N GLU A 75 26.36 -14.84 6.51
CA GLU A 75 26.80 -14.56 7.85
C GLU A 75 26.56 -13.11 8.21
N ARG A 76 25.82 -12.84 9.28
CA ARG A 76 25.42 -11.50 9.70
C ARG A 76 26.49 -10.86 10.59
N LEU A 77 27.61 -10.45 9.96
CA LEU A 77 28.78 -9.88 10.66
C LEU A 77 28.71 -8.36 10.83
N GLY A 78 27.67 -7.69 10.31
CA GLY A 78 27.47 -6.26 10.40
C GLY A 78 27.16 -5.61 9.05
N THR A 79 26.94 -4.28 9.06
CA THR A 79 26.52 -3.49 7.90
C THR A 79 27.61 -3.34 6.85
N GLY A 80 28.89 -3.21 7.23
CA GLY A 80 30.02 -3.20 6.31
C GLY A 80 30.17 -4.54 5.57
N HIS A 81 29.99 -5.67 6.29
CA HIS A 81 29.99 -6.99 5.65
C HIS A 81 28.81 -7.15 4.70
N ALA A 82 27.65 -6.58 5.01
CA ALA A 82 26.50 -6.62 4.12
C ALA A 82 26.78 -5.90 2.78
N VAL A 83 27.37 -4.70 2.83
CA VAL A 83 27.75 -3.96 1.62
C VAL A 83 28.80 -4.72 0.82
N LEU A 84 29.77 -5.37 1.48
CA LEU A 84 30.81 -6.16 0.82
C LEU A 84 30.22 -7.31 -0.02
N GLN A 85 29.08 -7.89 0.38
CA GLN A 85 28.39 -8.91 -0.44
C GLN A 85 27.90 -8.36 -1.79
N ALA A 86 27.65 -7.05 -1.89
CA ALA A 86 27.28 -6.38 -3.13
C ALA A 86 28.51 -5.91 -3.95
N GLY A 87 29.73 -6.32 -3.59
CA GLY A 87 30.97 -5.85 -4.22
C GLY A 87 30.99 -6.01 -5.73
N ASN A 88 30.64 -7.17 -6.26
CA ASN A 88 30.57 -7.39 -7.72
C ASN A 88 29.57 -6.46 -8.41
N PHE A 89 28.43 -6.19 -7.78
CA PHE A 89 27.44 -5.23 -8.29
C PHE A 89 28.01 -3.80 -8.32
N ILE A 90 28.65 -3.38 -7.23
CA ILE A 90 29.28 -2.05 -7.12
C ILE A 90 30.38 -1.88 -8.18
N GLU A 91 31.26 -2.85 -8.32
CA GLU A 91 32.38 -2.82 -9.29
C GLU A 91 31.87 -2.80 -10.74
N SER A 92 30.83 -3.57 -11.05
CA SER A 92 30.23 -3.64 -12.39
C SER A 92 29.56 -2.32 -12.81
N ASN A 93 28.88 -1.65 -11.87
CA ASN A 93 28.23 -0.39 -12.14
C ASN A 93 29.20 0.80 -12.10
N GLY A 94 30.15 0.80 -11.16
CA GLY A 94 31.12 1.88 -10.95
C GLY A 94 30.44 3.21 -10.57
N GLY A 95 31.26 4.26 -10.35
CA GLY A 95 30.78 5.61 -10.03
C GLY A 95 30.32 5.77 -8.58
N ASP A 96 29.27 6.56 -8.36
CA ASP A 96 28.78 6.85 -7.01
C ASP A 96 27.80 5.77 -6.52
N VAL A 97 27.96 5.34 -5.30
CA VAL A 97 27.15 4.29 -4.67
C VAL A 97 26.36 4.87 -3.51
N LEU A 98 25.04 4.80 -3.60
CA LEU A 98 24.13 5.11 -2.50
C LEU A 98 23.93 3.85 -1.66
N VAL A 99 24.23 3.92 -0.37
CA VAL A 99 23.93 2.83 0.60
C VAL A 99 22.82 3.27 1.53
N LEU A 100 21.77 2.46 1.67
CA LEU A 100 20.57 2.75 2.45
C LEU A 100 20.14 1.56 3.32
N ASN A 101 19.45 1.86 4.42
CA ASN A 101 18.76 0.84 5.21
C ASN A 101 17.34 0.60 4.65
N GLY A 102 16.98 -0.65 4.37
CA GLY A 102 15.67 -1.03 3.83
C GLY A 102 14.49 -0.92 4.83
N ASP A 103 14.75 -0.48 6.04
CA ASP A 103 13.78 -0.30 7.12
C ASP A 103 13.62 1.17 7.57
N ALA A 104 14.16 2.13 6.81
CA ALA A 104 14.01 3.56 7.00
C ALA A 104 13.15 4.18 5.88
N PRO A 105 11.79 4.04 5.94
CA PRO A 105 10.92 4.29 4.81
C PRO A 105 10.75 5.76 4.42
N PHE A 106 11.23 6.70 5.24
CA PHE A 106 10.97 8.13 5.01
C PHE A 106 12.14 8.89 4.38
N ILE A 107 13.17 8.18 3.89
CA ILE A 107 14.13 8.81 2.97
C ILE A 107 13.37 9.23 1.69
N ASP A 108 13.60 10.44 1.22
CA ASP A 108 12.93 10.97 0.03
C ASP A 108 13.90 11.23 -1.12
N ALA A 109 13.36 11.23 -2.34
CA ALA A 109 14.13 11.39 -3.56
C ALA A 109 14.91 12.72 -3.62
N LYS A 110 14.35 13.81 -3.07
CA LYS A 110 14.99 15.11 -3.02
C LYS A 110 16.23 15.08 -2.12
N THR A 111 16.13 14.49 -0.93
CA THR A 111 17.24 14.31 -0.01
C THR A 111 18.37 13.49 -0.65
N ILE A 112 18.03 12.39 -1.35
CA ILE A 112 19.00 11.56 -2.07
C ILE A 112 19.72 12.37 -3.16
N TYR A 113 18.96 13.11 -3.97
CA TYR A 113 19.49 13.93 -5.06
C TYR A 113 20.36 15.10 -4.59
N ASP A 114 19.91 15.85 -3.57
CA ASP A 114 20.62 16.99 -3.01
C ASP A 114 21.95 16.55 -2.36
N ALA A 115 21.93 15.42 -1.65
CA ALA A 115 23.12 14.83 -1.05
C ALA A 115 24.15 14.39 -2.11
N LEU A 116 23.71 13.79 -3.25
CA LEU A 116 24.59 13.47 -4.37
C LEU A 116 25.20 14.72 -4.99
N THR A 117 24.40 15.76 -5.16
CA THR A 117 24.83 17.03 -5.71
C THR A 117 25.94 17.65 -4.86
N LEU A 118 25.78 17.64 -3.54
CA LEU A 118 26.82 18.10 -2.60
C LEU A 118 28.06 17.19 -2.67
N HIS A 119 27.86 15.87 -2.64
CA HIS A 119 28.92 14.85 -2.70
C HIS A 119 29.88 15.13 -3.85
N ARG A 120 29.35 15.32 -5.06
CA ARG A 120 30.10 15.60 -6.28
C ARG A 120 30.70 17.00 -6.29
N LYS A 121 29.94 18.02 -5.88
CA LYS A 121 30.39 19.42 -5.84
C LYS A 121 31.62 19.60 -4.96
N GLU A 122 31.66 18.90 -3.83
CA GLU A 122 32.73 19.01 -2.86
C GLU A 122 33.89 18.03 -3.12
N GLY A 123 33.75 17.11 -4.08
CA GLY A 123 34.71 16.05 -4.36
C GLY A 123 34.89 15.10 -3.17
N ASN A 124 33.80 14.77 -2.49
CA ASN A 124 33.83 13.84 -1.37
C ASN A 124 33.95 12.39 -1.88
N SER A 125 34.72 11.55 -1.20
CA SER A 125 34.70 10.10 -1.43
C SER A 125 33.70 9.38 -0.52
N VAL A 126 33.21 10.06 0.53
CA VAL A 126 32.05 9.66 1.31
C VAL A 126 31.26 10.88 1.76
N THR A 127 29.95 10.84 1.63
CA THR A 127 29.03 11.85 2.19
C THR A 127 27.98 11.14 3.03
N VAL A 128 27.97 11.40 4.33
CA VAL A 128 26.94 10.90 5.25
C VAL A 128 25.67 11.73 5.10
N ILE A 129 24.53 11.11 4.96
CA ILE A 129 23.26 11.82 5.09
C ILE A 129 22.91 11.83 6.57
N SER A 130 22.85 13.02 7.16
CA SER A 130 22.59 13.25 8.58
C SER A 130 21.26 13.96 8.82
N ALA A 131 20.83 13.98 10.06
CA ALA A 131 19.70 14.78 10.52
C ALA A 131 19.98 15.38 11.88
N GLU A 132 19.37 16.53 12.18
CA GLU A 132 19.38 17.13 13.52
C GLU A 132 18.10 16.77 14.26
N ILE A 133 18.24 16.27 15.50
CA ILE A 133 17.10 15.86 16.33
C ILE A 133 17.29 16.35 17.78
N ASP A 134 16.17 16.51 18.50
CA ASP A 134 16.19 16.97 19.88
C ASP A 134 16.72 15.92 20.85
N ASP A 135 16.32 14.67 20.69
CA ASP A 135 16.78 13.52 21.47
C ASP A 135 17.57 12.54 20.59
N PRO A 136 18.92 12.63 20.58
CA PRO A 136 19.76 11.78 19.74
C PRO A 136 19.98 10.37 20.31
N THR A 137 19.32 10.00 21.40
CA THR A 137 19.51 8.69 22.06
C THR A 137 19.27 7.52 21.09
N GLY A 138 20.23 6.61 21.04
CA GLY A 138 20.16 5.39 20.21
C GLY A 138 20.74 5.51 18.81
N TYR A 139 21.13 6.69 18.37
CA TYR A 139 21.75 6.92 17.05
C TYR A 139 23.26 7.12 17.15
N GLY A 140 23.97 6.93 16.04
CA GLY A 140 25.37 7.37 15.89
C GLY A 140 25.45 8.89 15.76
N ARG A 141 26.45 9.50 16.39
CA ARG A 141 26.68 10.96 16.36
C ARG A 141 27.67 11.32 15.28
N ILE A 142 27.40 12.40 14.54
CA ILE A 142 28.34 12.99 13.60
C ILE A 142 29.26 13.94 14.36
N ILE A 143 30.51 13.56 14.52
CA ILE A 143 31.53 14.42 15.16
C ILE A 143 32.22 15.22 14.09
N ARG A 144 32.31 16.53 14.29
CA ARG A 144 32.93 17.48 13.35
C ARG A 144 34.26 17.97 13.89
N SER A 145 35.23 18.13 12.98
CA SER A 145 36.48 18.83 13.21
C SER A 145 36.26 20.35 13.36
N ALA A 146 37.26 21.07 13.80
CA ALA A 146 37.20 22.53 13.99
C ALA A 146 36.91 23.30 12.68
N ASP A 147 37.22 22.74 11.53
CA ASP A 147 36.95 23.28 10.19
C ASP A 147 35.55 22.95 9.68
N GLY A 148 34.75 22.22 10.48
CA GLY A 148 33.39 21.82 10.13
C GLY A 148 33.29 20.52 9.30
N SER A 149 34.41 19.91 8.90
CA SER A 149 34.41 18.62 8.21
C SER A 149 34.00 17.48 9.13
N VAL A 150 33.48 16.38 8.58
CA VAL A 150 33.17 15.18 9.36
C VAL A 150 34.47 14.54 9.86
N GLU A 151 34.62 14.44 11.16
CA GLU A 151 35.76 13.76 11.77
C GLU A 151 35.57 12.27 11.85
N ARG A 152 34.48 11.83 12.49
CA ARG A 152 34.07 10.43 12.65
C ARG A 152 32.58 10.31 12.99
N ILE A 153 32.10 9.08 12.96
CA ILE A 153 30.76 8.71 13.50
C ILE A 153 31.00 7.89 14.78
N VAL A 154 30.39 8.32 15.88
CA VAL A 154 30.50 7.63 17.18
C VAL A 154 29.15 7.00 17.51
N GLU A 155 29.16 5.68 17.66
CA GLU A 155 27.95 4.95 18.04
C GLU A 155 27.56 5.27 19.51
N GLN A 156 26.25 5.20 19.81
CA GLN A 156 25.69 5.53 21.14
C GLN A 156 26.44 4.84 22.30
N ARG A 157 26.91 3.62 22.09
CA ARG A 157 27.56 2.82 23.14
C ARG A 157 28.99 3.26 23.45
N ASP A 158 29.62 3.92 22.49
CA ASP A 158 31.03 4.30 22.51
C ASP A 158 31.18 5.82 22.72
N ALA A 159 30.07 6.56 22.78
CA ALA A 159 30.07 8.02 22.91
C ALA A 159 30.41 8.48 24.33
N SER A 160 31.32 9.43 24.45
CA SER A 160 31.53 10.21 25.70
C SER A 160 30.30 11.05 26.03
N ALA A 161 30.24 11.63 27.20
CA ALA A 161 29.12 12.50 27.62
C ALA A 161 28.98 13.74 26.72
N GLU A 162 30.10 14.29 26.26
CA GLU A 162 30.10 15.44 25.33
C GLU A 162 29.62 15.03 23.94
N GLU A 163 30.09 13.90 23.40
CA GLU A 163 29.66 13.36 22.12
C GLU A 163 28.19 12.94 22.14
N ALA A 164 27.72 12.35 23.23
CA ALA A 164 26.33 11.95 23.39
C ALA A 164 25.34 13.14 23.33
N ALA A 165 25.80 14.36 23.63
CA ALA A 165 25.02 15.59 23.54
C ALA A 165 24.93 16.18 22.11
N VAL A 166 25.71 15.67 21.16
CA VAL A 166 25.66 16.10 19.75
C VAL A 166 24.32 15.71 19.17
N ARG A 167 23.60 16.69 18.58
CA ARG A 167 22.25 16.52 18.02
C ARG A 167 22.25 16.05 16.57
N GLU A 168 23.36 16.22 15.84
CA GLU A 168 23.50 15.71 14.50
C GLU A 168 23.77 14.22 14.51
N VAL A 169 22.86 13.44 13.92
CA VAL A 169 22.88 11.98 13.94
C VAL A 169 23.04 11.38 12.56
N ASN A 170 23.62 10.20 12.53
CA ASN A 170 23.76 9.38 11.35
C ASN A 170 22.42 8.74 10.98
N SER A 171 21.94 8.95 9.74
CA SER A 171 20.72 8.31 9.25
C SER A 171 20.89 6.86 8.80
N GLY A 172 22.14 6.42 8.64
CA GLY A 172 22.46 5.13 8.02
C GLY A 172 22.36 5.15 6.49
N ALA A 173 22.26 6.34 5.89
CA ALA A 173 22.31 6.55 4.45
C ALA A 173 23.57 7.30 4.04
N TYR A 174 24.21 6.86 2.96
CA TYR A 174 25.52 7.37 2.53
C TYR A 174 25.65 7.39 1.03
N TRP A 175 26.34 8.41 0.51
CA TRP A 175 26.94 8.37 -0.79
C TRP A 175 28.42 8.05 -0.68
N PHE A 176 28.91 7.14 -1.48
CA PHE A 176 30.33 6.78 -1.59
C PHE A 176 30.81 6.83 -3.04
N GLU A 177 32.05 7.19 -3.22
CA GLU A 177 32.79 6.82 -4.42
C GLU A 177 33.04 5.30 -4.38
N GLY A 178 32.60 4.55 -5.40
CA GLY A 178 32.58 3.08 -5.38
C GLY A 178 33.94 2.45 -5.18
N GLU A 179 34.99 2.98 -5.83
CA GLU A 179 36.37 2.47 -5.68
C GLU A 179 36.89 2.69 -4.25
N ALA A 180 36.66 3.88 -3.69
CA ALA A 180 37.09 4.20 -2.32
C ALA A 180 36.35 3.32 -1.29
N LEU A 181 35.05 3.08 -1.50
CA LEU A 181 34.24 2.19 -0.65
C LEU A 181 34.78 0.76 -0.67
N MET A 182 34.98 0.18 -1.86
CA MET A 182 35.45 -1.20 -1.97
C MET A 182 36.87 -1.37 -1.40
N ARG A 183 37.75 -0.42 -1.66
CA ARG A 183 39.08 -0.40 -1.07
C ARG A 183 39.04 -0.38 0.46
N ALA A 184 38.20 0.48 1.05
CA ALA A 184 38.06 0.59 2.49
C ALA A 184 37.47 -0.69 3.12
N LEU A 185 36.42 -1.24 2.51
CA LEU A 185 35.77 -2.47 3.02
C LEU A 185 36.70 -3.68 2.95
N ASN A 186 37.48 -3.83 1.88
CA ASN A 186 38.47 -4.90 1.76
C ASN A 186 39.56 -4.76 2.82
N ALA A 187 40.13 -3.57 3.02
CA ALA A 187 41.13 -3.33 4.06
C ALA A 187 40.60 -3.61 5.47
N LEU A 188 39.35 -3.20 5.79
CA LEU A 188 38.70 -3.51 7.05
C LEU A 188 38.47 -5.01 7.24
N SER A 189 38.12 -5.74 6.16
CA SER A 189 37.95 -7.19 6.19
C SER A 189 39.29 -7.89 6.47
N GLU A 190 40.39 -7.45 5.87
CA GLU A 190 41.73 -7.98 6.13
C GLU A 190 42.20 -7.71 7.56
N LYS A 191 42.04 -6.49 8.07
CA LYS A 191 42.33 -6.13 9.48
C LYS A 191 41.53 -6.98 10.49
N ARG A 192 40.30 -7.38 10.14
CA ARG A 192 39.49 -8.27 10.96
C ARG A 192 40.02 -9.71 10.90
N ALA A 193 40.40 -10.20 9.73
CA ALA A 193 40.96 -11.54 9.54
C ALA A 193 42.34 -11.69 10.26
N SER A 194 43.17 -10.63 10.28
CA SER A 194 44.45 -10.62 10.99
C SER A 194 44.33 -10.48 12.54
N GLY A 195 43.10 -10.14 13.03
CA GLY A 195 42.85 -9.91 14.44
C GLY A 195 43.26 -8.49 14.94
N GLU A 196 43.63 -7.59 14.05
CA GLU A 196 43.90 -6.18 14.38
C GLU A 196 42.62 -5.43 14.75
N ASN A 197 41.49 -5.75 14.09
CA ASN A 197 40.18 -5.21 14.41
C ASN A 197 39.41 -6.19 15.29
N THR A 198 39.26 -5.86 16.58
CA THR A 198 38.59 -6.69 17.61
C THR A 198 37.12 -6.30 17.82
N LYS A 199 36.60 -5.33 17.07
CA LYS A 199 35.17 -4.95 17.17
C LYS A 199 34.28 -6.15 16.89
N LYS A 200 33.19 -6.28 17.67
CA LYS A 200 32.26 -7.40 17.58
C LYS A 200 31.54 -7.44 16.22
N GLU A 201 31.25 -6.29 15.66
CA GLU A 201 30.55 -6.13 14.40
C GLU A 201 31.39 -5.38 13.37
N PHE A 202 31.22 -5.68 12.10
CA PHE A 202 31.83 -4.99 10.97
C PHE A 202 30.90 -3.85 10.53
N TYR A 203 31.09 -2.66 11.09
CA TYR A 203 30.25 -1.50 10.81
C TYR A 203 30.64 -0.81 9.50
N LEU A 204 29.62 -0.35 8.76
CA LEU A 204 29.84 0.49 7.57
C LEU A 204 30.43 1.86 7.94
N THR A 205 30.13 2.36 9.14
CA THR A 205 30.68 3.62 9.68
C THR A 205 32.18 3.61 9.79
N ASP A 206 32.81 2.45 9.99
CA ASP A 206 34.28 2.32 10.02
C ASP A 206 34.91 2.61 8.64
N ALA A 207 34.17 2.41 7.53
CA ALA A 207 34.67 2.73 6.20
C ALA A 207 34.93 4.24 6.00
N LEU A 208 34.24 5.11 6.72
CA LEU A 208 34.48 6.55 6.70
C LEU A 208 35.88 6.89 7.23
N GLU A 209 36.26 6.32 8.39
CA GLU A 209 37.57 6.53 8.96
C GLU A 209 38.68 5.94 8.07
N GLU A 210 38.45 4.76 7.51
CA GLU A 210 39.38 4.11 6.60
C GLU A 210 39.61 4.95 5.32
N ILE A 211 38.52 5.48 4.71
CA ILE A 211 38.61 6.38 3.54
C ILE A 211 39.43 7.64 3.88
N LYS A 212 39.19 8.23 5.05
CA LYS A 212 39.98 9.39 5.51
C LYS A 212 41.46 9.06 5.70
N SER A 213 41.80 7.85 6.16
CA SER A 213 43.20 7.42 6.32
C SER A 213 43.96 7.40 4.98
N TYR A 214 43.27 7.32 3.83
CA TYR A 214 43.86 7.44 2.50
C TYR A 214 44.04 8.89 2.06
N GLY A 215 43.73 9.88 2.90
CA GLY A 215 43.76 11.30 2.55
C GLY A 215 42.58 11.75 1.69
N LEU A 216 41.51 10.92 1.59
CA LEU A 216 40.31 11.21 0.82
C LEU A 216 39.33 12.01 1.69
N ARG A 217 38.42 12.76 1.04
CA ARG A 217 37.52 13.68 1.71
C ARG A 217 36.23 13.00 2.16
N ALA A 218 35.86 13.25 3.44
CA ALA A 218 34.59 12.88 4.00
C ALA A 218 33.73 14.14 4.30
N GLY A 219 32.47 14.12 3.86
CA GLY A 219 31.50 15.20 4.09
C GLY A 219 30.20 14.67 4.72
N SER A 220 29.29 15.58 5.01
CA SER A 220 27.92 15.24 5.39
C SER A 220 26.93 16.19 4.72
N PHE A 221 25.72 15.67 4.49
CA PHE A 221 24.56 16.42 4.05
C PHE A 221 23.47 16.32 5.12
N THR A 222 23.13 17.43 5.76
CA THR A 222 22.05 17.46 6.76
C THR A 222 20.70 17.58 6.05
N ALA A 223 19.85 16.58 6.21
CA ALA A 223 18.52 16.55 5.61
C ALA A 223 17.60 17.62 6.21
N GLN A 224 16.65 18.10 5.40
CA GLN A 224 15.65 19.09 5.83
C GLN A 224 14.63 18.50 6.83
N SER A 225 14.31 17.21 6.70
CA SER A 225 13.41 16.51 7.62
C SER A 225 14.20 15.50 8.46
N ALA A 226 14.01 15.56 9.76
CA ALA A 226 14.57 14.58 10.68
C ALA A 226 13.92 13.17 10.52
N ASP A 227 12.78 13.09 9.87
CA ASP A 227 12.04 11.84 9.75
C ASP A 227 12.77 10.77 8.92
N ILE A 228 13.78 11.17 8.13
CA ILE A 228 14.60 10.22 7.34
C ILE A 228 15.33 9.17 8.16
N ILE A 229 15.56 9.43 9.47
CA ILE A 229 16.22 8.49 10.38
C ILE A 229 15.24 7.47 10.96
N LEU A 230 13.95 7.70 10.81
CA LEU A 230 12.93 6.88 11.48
C LEU A 230 12.84 5.50 10.84
N GLY A 231 13.06 4.50 11.65
CA GLY A 231 12.88 3.09 11.30
C GLY A 231 12.13 2.37 12.40
N ALA A 232 11.49 1.24 12.11
CA ALA A 232 10.78 0.46 13.10
C ALA A 232 11.63 -0.69 13.60
N ASN A 233 12.00 -0.72 14.88
CA ASN A 233 12.68 -1.85 15.50
C ASN A 233 11.71 -2.83 16.19
N ASP A 234 10.51 -2.36 16.53
CA ASP A 234 9.43 -3.14 17.13
C ASP A 234 8.07 -2.67 16.62
N ARG A 235 7.01 -3.28 17.12
CA ARG A 235 5.64 -2.99 16.69
C ARG A 235 5.13 -1.62 17.14
N VAL A 236 5.67 -1.07 18.22
CA VAL A 236 5.28 0.27 18.71
C VAL A 236 5.83 1.31 17.74
N GLN A 237 7.14 1.24 17.44
CA GLN A 237 7.77 2.11 16.46
C GLN A 237 7.13 1.97 15.06
N LEU A 238 6.76 0.75 14.65
CA LEU A 238 6.04 0.55 13.40
C LEU A 238 4.68 1.27 13.39
N ASN A 239 3.96 1.28 14.51
CA ASN A 239 2.71 2.03 14.62
C ASN A 239 2.95 3.55 14.53
N GLU A 240 4.01 4.05 15.13
CA GLU A 240 4.40 5.47 15.04
C GLU A 240 4.71 5.87 13.59
N LEU A 241 5.44 5.01 12.85
CA LEU A 241 5.66 5.23 11.41
C LEU A 241 4.36 5.26 10.62
N ASN A 242 3.42 4.35 10.91
CA ASN A 242 2.10 4.33 10.27
C ASN A 242 1.34 5.63 10.52
N GLU A 243 1.32 6.12 11.76
CA GLU A 243 0.62 7.38 12.09
C GLU A 243 1.26 8.60 11.42
N LEU A 244 2.59 8.64 11.34
CA LEU A 244 3.30 9.70 10.63
C LEU A 244 3.00 9.66 9.13
N ALA A 245 3.10 8.50 8.50
CA ALA A 245 2.79 8.32 7.08
C ALA A 245 1.34 8.68 6.77
N ARG A 246 0.39 8.20 7.60
CA ARG A 246 -1.03 8.53 7.49
C ARG A 246 -1.26 10.03 7.52
N ARG A 247 -0.70 10.73 8.50
CA ARG A 247 -0.84 12.19 8.61
C ARG A 247 -0.31 12.90 7.37
N ARG A 248 0.85 12.51 6.85
CA ARG A 248 1.45 13.08 5.63
C ARG A 248 0.54 12.90 4.41
N GLU A 249 0.01 11.69 4.19
CA GLU A 249 -0.89 11.42 3.07
C GLU A 249 -2.19 12.21 3.19
N LEU A 250 -2.80 12.31 4.38
CA LEU A 250 -3.99 13.12 4.58
C LEU A 250 -3.73 14.60 4.30
N GLU A 251 -2.63 15.16 4.81
CA GLU A 251 -2.25 16.54 4.55
C GLU A 251 -2.00 16.83 3.07
N LYS A 252 -1.34 15.90 2.37
CA LYS A 252 -1.11 15.99 0.92
C LYS A 252 -2.43 16.09 0.15
N HIS A 253 -3.41 15.24 0.46
CA HIS A 253 -4.72 15.28 -0.17
C HIS A 253 -5.52 16.52 0.19
N MET A 254 -5.50 16.95 1.46
CA MET A 254 -6.14 18.21 1.88
C MET A 254 -5.55 19.43 1.16
N ARG A 255 -4.23 19.49 1.00
CA ARG A 255 -3.57 20.57 0.22
C ARG A 255 -3.91 20.52 -1.28
N ALA A 256 -4.26 19.34 -1.81
CA ALA A 256 -4.74 19.16 -3.19
C ALA A 256 -6.24 19.45 -3.37
N GLY A 257 -6.96 19.89 -2.32
CA GLY A 257 -8.36 20.28 -2.39
C GLY A 257 -9.37 19.21 -1.97
N VAL A 258 -8.91 18.11 -1.35
CA VAL A 258 -9.80 17.09 -0.77
C VAL A 258 -10.26 17.54 0.62
N SER A 259 -11.54 17.42 0.91
CA SER A 259 -12.10 17.72 2.23
C SER A 259 -12.07 16.48 3.13
N ILE A 260 -11.41 16.58 4.28
CA ILE A 260 -11.38 15.52 5.31
C ILE A 260 -11.79 16.17 6.65
N PRO A 261 -13.10 16.32 6.93
CA PRO A 261 -13.58 17.07 8.10
C PRO A 261 -13.19 16.45 9.44
N CYS A 262 -13.00 15.14 9.47
CA CYS A 262 -12.52 14.41 10.62
C CYS A 262 -11.55 13.30 10.15
N THR A 263 -10.34 13.32 10.67
CA THR A 263 -9.28 12.37 10.26
C THR A 263 -9.35 11.02 10.98
N ASP A 264 -10.27 10.84 11.94
CA ASP A 264 -10.35 9.63 12.75
C ASP A 264 -10.65 8.40 11.89
N GLY A 265 -9.75 7.43 11.93
CA GLY A 265 -9.85 6.19 11.18
C GLY A 265 -9.74 6.35 9.65
N VAL A 266 -9.47 7.55 9.13
CA VAL A 266 -9.22 7.74 7.70
C VAL A 266 -7.81 7.29 7.36
N ILE A 267 -7.70 6.38 6.39
CA ILE A 267 -6.42 5.87 5.88
C ILE A 267 -6.44 5.96 4.36
N ILE A 268 -5.44 6.62 3.78
CA ILE A 268 -5.25 6.75 2.33
C ILE A 268 -3.86 6.22 2.00
N CYS A 269 -3.77 5.25 1.09
CA CYS A 269 -2.50 4.73 0.61
C CYS A 269 -1.77 5.74 -0.31
N PRO A 270 -0.45 5.75 -0.34
CA PRO A 270 0.34 6.69 -1.17
C PRO A 270 0.02 6.65 -2.66
N GLY A 271 -0.36 5.46 -3.21
CA GLY A 271 -0.74 5.29 -4.62
C GLY A 271 -2.12 5.83 -4.99
N ALA A 272 -2.97 6.11 -4.02
CA ALA A 272 -4.32 6.58 -4.26
C ALA A 272 -4.35 8.00 -4.84
N LYS A 273 -5.28 8.25 -5.76
CA LYS A 273 -5.51 9.57 -6.37
C LYS A 273 -6.95 10.01 -6.07
N ILE A 274 -7.12 11.23 -5.58
CA ILE A 274 -8.44 11.76 -5.21
C ILE A 274 -8.59 13.15 -5.81
N GLY A 275 -9.70 13.37 -6.51
CA GLY A 275 -10.03 14.66 -7.12
C GLY A 275 -10.45 15.70 -6.09
N ARG A 276 -10.32 16.97 -6.48
CA ARG A 276 -10.71 18.12 -5.66
C ARG A 276 -12.20 18.10 -5.34
N ASP A 277 -12.57 18.82 -4.27
CA ASP A 277 -13.95 18.96 -3.78
C ASP A 277 -14.59 17.61 -3.36
N THR A 278 -13.83 16.51 -3.39
CA THR A 278 -14.26 15.23 -2.83
C THR A 278 -14.14 15.25 -1.31
N VAL A 279 -15.16 14.72 -0.64
CA VAL A 279 -15.26 14.63 0.82
C VAL A 279 -14.99 13.21 1.27
N ILE A 280 -13.98 13.02 2.12
CA ILE A 280 -13.66 11.73 2.75
C ILE A 280 -14.07 11.78 4.22
N LEU A 281 -15.01 10.93 4.60
CA LEU A 281 -15.57 10.89 5.96
C LEU A 281 -14.82 9.87 6.83
N THR A 282 -15.01 10.00 8.15
CA THR A 282 -14.36 9.18 9.19
C THR A 282 -14.45 7.67 8.90
N GLY A 283 -13.43 6.92 9.30
CA GLY A 283 -13.38 5.46 9.15
C GLY A 283 -13.20 4.97 7.71
N SER A 284 -13.02 5.87 6.74
CA SER A 284 -12.83 5.47 5.34
C SER A 284 -11.40 5.03 5.07
N VAL A 285 -11.27 3.91 4.35
CA VAL A 285 -9.97 3.33 3.96
C VAL A 285 -9.88 3.25 2.45
N ILE A 286 -8.88 3.92 1.87
CA ILE A 286 -8.62 3.95 0.42
C ILE A 286 -7.27 3.29 0.17
N LYS A 287 -7.27 2.15 -0.52
CA LYS A 287 -6.10 1.27 -0.68
C LYS A 287 -5.71 1.06 -2.15
N GLY A 288 -4.44 0.66 -2.31
CA GLY A 288 -3.86 0.35 -3.61
C GLY A 288 -3.88 1.54 -4.56
N ASP A 289 -3.95 1.26 -5.85
CA ASP A 289 -3.97 2.28 -6.92
C ASP A 289 -5.39 2.82 -7.19
N SER A 290 -6.17 3.02 -6.12
CA SER A 290 -7.53 3.53 -6.26
C SER A 290 -7.54 4.97 -6.77
N VAL A 291 -8.47 5.23 -7.70
CA VAL A 291 -8.70 6.56 -8.28
C VAL A 291 -10.12 7.01 -7.96
N ILE A 292 -10.27 8.16 -7.30
CA ILE A 292 -11.55 8.76 -6.97
C ILE A 292 -11.61 10.13 -7.66
N GLY A 293 -12.69 10.39 -8.37
CA GLY A 293 -12.93 11.63 -9.10
C GLY A 293 -13.20 12.84 -8.22
N GLU A 294 -13.70 13.89 -8.84
CA GLU A 294 -14.11 15.14 -8.19
C GLU A 294 -15.54 15.07 -7.64
N ASP A 295 -15.90 15.91 -6.70
CA ASP A 295 -17.27 16.07 -6.16
C ASP A 295 -17.86 14.79 -5.56
N CYS A 296 -17.04 13.83 -5.13
CA CYS A 296 -17.52 12.60 -4.52
C CYS A 296 -17.71 12.74 -3.01
N THR A 297 -18.55 11.87 -2.44
CA THR A 297 -18.64 11.69 -0.98
C THR A 297 -18.33 10.23 -0.66
N ILE A 298 -17.21 9.98 0.04
CA ILE A 298 -16.77 8.63 0.41
C ILE A 298 -16.83 8.48 1.92
N GLY A 299 -17.55 7.49 2.37
CA GLY A 299 -17.70 7.21 3.80
C GLY A 299 -19.07 7.64 4.38
N PRO A 300 -19.24 7.59 5.73
CA PRO A 300 -18.26 7.04 6.68
C PRO A 300 -18.07 5.52 6.53
N ASP A 301 -17.04 4.98 7.21
CA ASP A 301 -16.81 3.54 7.35
C ASP A 301 -16.83 2.78 6.01
N SER A 302 -16.15 3.30 4.99
CA SER A 302 -16.12 2.74 3.64
C SER A 302 -14.73 2.25 3.26
N LEU A 303 -14.66 1.17 2.47
CA LEU A 303 -13.41 0.64 1.92
C LEU A 303 -13.44 0.67 0.39
N VAL A 304 -12.44 1.31 -0.20
CA VAL A 304 -12.19 1.31 -1.65
C VAL A 304 -10.80 0.75 -1.89
N GLU A 305 -10.70 -0.35 -2.63
CA GLU A 305 -9.42 -1.00 -2.91
C GLU A 305 -9.27 -1.31 -4.41
N ASN A 306 -8.17 -0.85 -5.03
CA ASN A 306 -7.83 -1.06 -6.44
C ASN A 306 -9.01 -0.76 -7.39
N SER A 307 -9.73 0.31 -7.15
CA SER A 307 -10.99 0.63 -7.84
C SER A 307 -10.99 2.06 -8.38
N THR A 308 -11.75 2.27 -9.45
CA THR A 308 -11.98 3.58 -10.01
C THR A 308 -13.40 4.05 -9.69
N ILE A 309 -13.51 5.23 -9.08
CA ILE A 309 -14.78 5.92 -8.80
C ILE A 309 -14.74 7.25 -9.56
N GLU A 310 -15.67 7.44 -10.49
CA GLU A 310 -15.78 8.68 -11.26
C GLU A 310 -16.41 9.82 -10.44
N ASN A 311 -16.61 10.98 -11.09
CA ASN A 311 -17.07 12.20 -10.44
C ASN A 311 -18.52 12.12 -9.89
N GLY A 312 -18.75 12.82 -8.79
CA GLY A 312 -20.10 13.01 -8.24
C GLY A 312 -20.72 11.76 -7.61
N VAL A 313 -19.92 10.77 -7.24
CA VAL A 313 -20.40 9.51 -6.64
C VAL A 313 -20.59 9.67 -5.13
N SER A 314 -21.73 9.19 -4.63
CA SER A 314 -21.98 8.96 -3.21
C SER A 314 -21.69 7.50 -2.87
N PHE A 315 -20.75 7.25 -1.93
CA PHE A 315 -20.33 5.90 -1.54
C PHE A 315 -20.29 5.76 -0.02
N VAL A 316 -21.38 5.24 0.56
CA VAL A 316 -21.65 5.30 2.00
C VAL A 316 -21.60 3.92 2.64
N ARG A 317 -20.81 3.74 3.71
CA ARG A 317 -20.72 2.50 4.53
C ARG A 317 -20.69 1.23 3.69
N SER A 318 -19.82 1.22 2.69
CA SER A 318 -19.80 0.17 1.67
C SER A 318 -18.36 -0.25 1.35
N VAL A 319 -18.22 -1.39 0.68
CA VAL A 319 -16.91 -1.90 0.28
C VAL A 319 -16.86 -2.16 -1.22
N CYS A 320 -15.76 -1.73 -1.87
CA CYS A 320 -15.51 -1.89 -3.30
C CYS A 320 -14.11 -2.45 -3.54
N TYR A 321 -14.01 -3.51 -4.33
CA TYR A 321 -12.77 -4.17 -4.69
C TYR A 321 -12.63 -4.29 -6.20
N SER A 322 -11.51 -3.83 -6.77
CA SER A 322 -11.11 -4.04 -8.17
C SER A 322 -12.27 -3.87 -9.16
N SER A 323 -12.95 -2.73 -9.09
CA SER A 323 -14.20 -2.44 -9.82
C SER A 323 -14.26 -0.97 -10.25
N ASN A 324 -15.20 -0.67 -11.18
CA ASN A 324 -15.41 0.67 -11.67
C ASN A 324 -16.81 1.17 -11.32
N ILE A 325 -16.91 2.37 -10.76
CA ILE A 325 -18.16 3.05 -10.45
C ILE A 325 -18.18 4.35 -11.25
N LEU A 326 -19.15 4.47 -12.16
CA LEU A 326 -19.26 5.60 -13.07
C LEU A 326 -20.01 6.78 -12.42
N SER A 327 -19.89 7.93 -13.08
CA SER A 327 -20.32 9.23 -12.56
C SER A 327 -21.75 9.26 -12.03
N GLY A 328 -21.93 9.94 -10.89
CA GLY A 328 -23.24 10.19 -10.28
C GLY A 328 -23.94 8.97 -9.71
N ALA A 329 -23.27 7.82 -9.59
CA ALA A 329 -23.83 6.66 -8.91
C ALA A 329 -23.99 6.92 -7.39
N ASP A 330 -25.05 6.33 -6.82
CA ASP A 330 -25.36 6.41 -5.39
C ASP A 330 -25.34 5.00 -4.78
N ILE A 331 -24.33 4.75 -3.92
CA ILE A 331 -23.98 3.43 -3.40
C ILE A 331 -24.08 3.39 -1.89
N GLY A 332 -24.89 2.51 -1.38
CA GLY A 332 -24.94 2.23 0.05
C GLY A 332 -26.26 2.59 0.73
N PRO A 333 -26.29 2.46 2.06
CA PRO A 333 -25.25 1.84 2.89
C PRO A 333 -25.23 0.29 2.79
N PHE A 334 -24.12 -0.32 3.27
CA PHE A 334 -23.95 -1.78 3.38
C PHE A 334 -24.01 -2.52 2.04
N VAL A 335 -23.36 -1.96 1.04
CA VAL A 335 -23.17 -2.58 -0.29
C VAL A 335 -21.80 -3.23 -0.38
N ARG A 336 -21.73 -4.38 -1.04
CA ARG A 336 -20.47 -5.03 -1.40
C ARG A 336 -20.32 -5.14 -2.91
N ILE A 337 -19.38 -4.37 -3.47
CA ILE A 337 -18.99 -4.48 -4.89
C ILE A 337 -17.73 -5.32 -4.99
N ARG A 338 -17.83 -6.46 -5.67
CA ARG A 338 -16.76 -7.44 -5.81
C ARG A 338 -16.03 -7.27 -7.13
N PRO A 339 -14.79 -7.83 -7.24
CA PRO A 339 -13.96 -7.68 -8.42
C PRO A 339 -14.67 -7.96 -9.76
N GLY A 340 -14.28 -7.18 -10.77
CA GLY A 340 -14.80 -7.32 -12.13
C GLY A 340 -16.19 -6.71 -12.33
N SER A 341 -16.65 -5.85 -11.42
CA SER A 341 -17.95 -5.19 -11.56
C SER A 341 -17.82 -3.78 -12.15
N VAL A 342 -18.79 -3.41 -12.97
CA VAL A 342 -18.95 -2.06 -13.51
C VAL A 342 -20.34 -1.54 -13.13
N ILE A 343 -20.37 -0.47 -12.35
CA ILE A 343 -21.61 0.22 -11.95
C ILE A 343 -21.76 1.44 -12.85
N GLY A 344 -22.80 1.47 -13.63
CA GLY A 344 -23.08 2.50 -14.64
C GLY A 344 -23.40 3.87 -14.06
N LYS A 345 -23.48 4.85 -14.95
CA LYS A 345 -23.81 6.23 -14.61
C LYS A 345 -25.18 6.34 -13.94
N SER A 346 -25.26 7.13 -12.86
CA SER A 346 -26.52 7.40 -12.13
C SER A 346 -27.22 6.13 -11.61
N VAL A 347 -26.50 5.03 -11.45
CA VAL A 347 -27.05 3.79 -10.86
C VAL A 347 -27.24 3.98 -9.36
N HIS A 348 -28.37 3.53 -8.84
CA HIS A 348 -28.62 3.45 -7.41
C HIS A 348 -28.48 2.00 -6.92
N VAL A 349 -27.52 1.75 -6.01
CA VAL A 349 -27.37 0.47 -5.31
C VAL A 349 -27.59 0.70 -3.84
N GLY A 350 -28.72 0.27 -3.33
CA GLY A 350 -29.13 0.49 -1.93
C GLY A 350 -28.63 -0.61 -0.97
N ASN A 351 -29.19 -0.62 0.22
CA ASN A 351 -28.66 -1.39 1.34
C ASN A 351 -28.79 -2.92 1.19
N PHE A 352 -27.75 -3.61 1.69
CA PHE A 352 -27.61 -5.07 1.70
C PHE A 352 -27.61 -5.69 0.29
N VAL A 353 -27.01 -5.00 -0.67
CA VAL A 353 -26.83 -5.50 -2.04
C VAL A 353 -25.40 -5.97 -2.23
N GLU A 354 -25.22 -7.13 -2.85
CA GLU A 354 -23.92 -7.61 -3.33
C GLU A 354 -23.92 -7.68 -4.85
N VAL A 355 -22.93 -7.05 -5.47
CA VAL A 355 -22.67 -7.10 -6.92
C VAL A 355 -21.34 -7.81 -7.16
N LYS A 356 -21.31 -8.80 -8.05
CA LYS A 356 -20.11 -9.59 -8.36
C LYS A 356 -19.97 -9.83 -9.85
N ASN A 357 -18.82 -9.44 -10.42
CA ASN A 357 -18.46 -9.73 -11.80
C ASN A 357 -19.63 -9.44 -12.78
N SER A 358 -20.22 -8.25 -12.62
CA SER A 358 -21.45 -7.85 -13.33
C SER A 358 -21.32 -6.44 -13.88
N THR A 359 -21.97 -6.20 -15.02
CA THR A 359 -22.11 -4.87 -15.62
C THR A 359 -23.54 -4.38 -15.38
N ILE A 360 -23.67 -3.22 -14.74
CA ILE A 360 -24.95 -2.59 -14.45
C ILE A 360 -25.06 -1.34 -15.33
N GLY A 361 -26.01 -1.31 -16.24
CA GLY A 361 -26.23 -0.17 -17.13
C GLY A 361 -26.80 1.05 -16.41
N ALA A 362 -26.68 2.20 -17.04
CA ALA A 362 -27.06 3.50 -16.46
C ALA A 362 -28.52 3.55 -15.97
N ASP A 363 -28.77 4.41 -14.98
CA ASP A 363 -30.11 4.70 -14.42
C ASP A 363 -30.83 3.48 -13.81
N THR A 364 -30.12 2.36 -13.62
CA THR A 364 -30.65 1.12 -13.02
C THR A 364 -30.72 1.25 -11.49
N LYS A 365 -31.77 0.69 -10.89
CA LYS A 365 -32.01 0.71 -9.44
C LYS A 365 -32.02 -0.70 -8.87
N ILE A 366 -31.16 -0.94 -7.87
CA ILE A 366 -31.04 -2.18 -7.10
C ILE A 366 -31.10 -1.79 -5.61
N SER A 367 -32.31 -1.45 -5.15
CA SER A 367 -32.44 -0.69 -3.90
C SER A 367 -32.29 -1.50 -2.63
N HIS A 368 -32.55 -2.82 -2.63
CA HIS A 368 -32.65 -3.58 -1.39
C HIS A 368 -32.30 -5.05 -1.53
N LEU A 369 -31.50 -5.57 -0.58
CA LEU A 369 -31.36 -6.98 -0.22
C LEU A 369 -31.27 -7.94 -1.43
N SER A 370 -30.38 -7.68 -2.37
CA SER A 370 -30.29 -8.44 -3.61
C SER A 370 -28.87 -8.94 -3.89
N TYR A 371 -28.77 -10.08 -4.58
CA TYR A 371 -27.50 -10.59 -5.08
C TYR A 371 -27.50 -10.57 -6.61
N ILE A 372 -26.58 -9.79 -7.19
CA ILE A 372 -26.38 -9.67 -8.63
C ILE A 372 -25.00 -10.21 -8.97
N GLY A 373 -24.93 -11.44 -9.42
CA GLY A 373 -23.65 -12.12 -9.71
C GLY A 373 -23.59 -12.64 -11.14
N ASP A 374 -22.43 -12.45 -11.81
CA ASP A 374 -22.16 -12.87 -13.16
C ASP A 374 -23.30 -12.46 -14.13
N SER A 375 -23.65 -11.17 -14.15
CA SER A 375 -24.84 -10.65 -14.85
C SER A 375 -24.52 -9.42 -15.68
N ASP A 376 -25.28 -9.25 -16.78
CA ASP A 376 -25.23 -8.08 -17.65
C ASP A 376 -26.63 -7.42 -17.66
N LEU A 377 -26.71 -6.27 -17.00
CA LEU A 377 -27.93 -5.47 -16.89
C LEU A 377 -27.85 -4.26 -17.82
N GLY A 378 -28.86 -4.06 -18.61
CA GLY A 378 -29.05 -2.86 -19.44
C GLY A 378 -29.37 -1.62 -18.62
N THR A 379 -29.92 -0.61 -19.27
CA THR A 379 -30.23 0.70 -18.67
C THR A 379 -31.68 0.76 -18.15
N GLY A 380 -31.89 1.58 -17.10
CA GLY A 380 -33.25 1.89 -16.61
C GLY A 380 -33.98 0.71 -15.96
N ILE A 381 -33.28 -0.29 -15.50
CA ILE A 381 -33.85 -1.50 -14.89
C ILE A 381 -34.21 -1.23 -13.44
N ASN A 382 -35.33 -1.84 -13.00
CA ASN A 382 -35.66 -1.87 -11.57
C ASN A 382 -35.60 -3.30 -11.02
N ILE A 383 -34.72 -3.53 -10.05
CA ILE A 383 -34.60 -4.80 -9.33
C ILE A 383 -35.34 -4.70 -8.00
N GLY A 384 -36.36 -5.53 -7.83
CA GLY A 384 -37.14 -5.62 -6.61
C GLY A 384 -36.36 -6.20 -5.43
N CYS A 385 -36.85 -5.96 -4.22
CA CYS A 385 -36.22 -6.45 -2.98
C CYS A 385 -36.10 -7.98 -2.96
N GLY A 386 -34.99 -8.51 -2.49
CA GLY A 386 -34.79 -9.94 -2.31
C GLY A 386 -34.52 -10.75 -3.58
N CYS A 387 -34.17 -10.07 -4.66
CA CYS A 387 -33.86 -10.74 -5.94
C CYS A 387 -32.46 -11.39 -5.92
N ALA A 388 -32.32 -12.51 -6.61
CA ALA A 388 -31.04 -13.19 -6.77
C ALA A 388 -30.87 -13.73 -8.19
N THR A 389 -29.65 -13.55 -8.73
CA THR A 389 -29.20 -14.26 -9.93
C THR A 389 -28.51 -15.55 -9.48
N ALA A 390 -29.15 -16.70 -9.70
CA ALA A 390 -28.60 -18.01 -9.36
C ALA A 390 -27.58 -18.44 -10.42
N ASN A 391 -26.36 -17.96 -10.30
CA ASN A 391 -25.30 -18.05 -11.32
C ASN A 391 -24.41 -19.31 -11.23
N TYR A 392 -24.58 -20.18 -10.24
CA TYR A 392 -23.74 -21.35 -10.01
C TYR A 392 -24.53 -22.64 -9.89
N SER A 393 -24.26 -23.61 -10.75
CA SER A 393 -24.94 -24.91 -10.83
C SER A 393 -24.28 -26.03 -10.01
N GLY A 394 -23.27 -25.71 -9.19
CA GLY A 394 -22.45 -26.68 -8.49
C GLY A 394 -21.10 -26.98 -9.16
N ASN A 395 -21.01 -26.86 -10.47
CA ASN A 395 -19.76 -27.10 -11.24
C ASN A 395 -19.45 -25.98 -12.26
N LYS A 396 -20.46 -25.23 -12.70
CA LYS A 396 -20.31 -24.19 -13.74
C LYS A 396 -21.00 -22.91 -13.31
N LYS A 397 -20.37 -21.76 -13.63
CA LYS A 397 -20.99 -20.43 -13.55
C LYS A 397 -21.58 -20.08 -14.91
N SER A 398 -22.79 -19.49 -14.89
CA SER A 398 -23.50 -18.99 -16.07
C SER A 398 -23.94 -17.56 -15.82
N ARG A 399 -24.11 -16.79 -16.90
CA ARG A 399 -24.52 -15.39 -16.83
C ARG A 399 -26.02 -15.23 -16.96
N THR A 400 -26.54 -14.20 -16.33
CA THR A 400 -27.90 -13.70 -16.51
C THR A 400 -27.84 -12.40 -17.31
N THR A 401 -28.72 -12.26 -18.33
CA THR A 401 -28.84 -11.02 -19.08
C THR A 401 -30.21 -10.40 -18.80
N ILE A 402 -30.22 -9.11 -18.45
CA ILE A 402 -31.46 -8.34 -18.26
C ILE A 402 -31.37 -7.13 -19.16
N LYS A 403 -32.32 -7.03 -20.18
CA LYS A 403 -32.33 -5.95 -21.13
C LYS A 403 -32.95 -4.66 -20.60
N ASN A 404 -32.81 -3.57 -21.35
CA ASN A 404 -33.22 -2.24 -20.93
C ASN A 404 -34.67 -2.17 -20.46
N GLY A 405 -34.94 -1.34 -19.48
CA GLY A 405 -36.29 -1.04 -19.01
C GLY A 405 -37.02 -2.20 -18.31
N ALA A 406 -36.38 -3.35 -18.11
CA ALA A 406 -37.02 -4.49 -17.46
C ALA A 406 -37.32 -4.21 -15.97
N PHE A 407 -38.41 -4.81 -15.49
CA PHE A 407 -38.82 -4.74 -14.07
C PHE A 407 -38.79 -6.12 -13.44
N ILE A 408 -37.90 -6.32 -12.51
CA ILE A 408 -37.76 -7.59 -11.76
C ILE A 408 -38.54 -7.48 -10.43
N GLY A 409 -39.63 -8.25 -10.33
CA GLY A 409 -40.48 -8.25 -9.14
C GLY A 409 -39.71 -8.75 -7.88
N CYS A 410 -40.13 -8.32 -6.71
CA CYS A 410 -39.51 -8.71 -5.43
C CYS A 410 -39.41 -10.23 -5.26
N HIS A 411 -38.33 -10.70 -4.63
CA HIS A 411 -38.07 -12.13 -4.39
C HIS A 411 -38.05 -12.99 -5.67
N THR A 412 -37.69 -12.39 -6.82
CA THR A 412 -37.45 -13.15 -8.05
C THR A 412 -36.08 -13.82 -7.99
N CYS A 413 -36.06 -15.13 -8.28
CA CYS A 413 -34.83 -15.87 -8.52
C CYS A 413 -34.65 -16.10 -10.02
N LEU A 414 -33.59 -15.56 -10.62
CA LEU A 414 -33.23 -15.77 -12.02
C LEU A 414 -32.19 -16.90 -12.09
N VAL A 415 -32.58 -18.07 -12.61
CA VAL A 415 -31.67 -19.24 -12.69
C VAL A 415 -30.89 -19.20 -13.99
N ALA A 416 -29.62 -18.84 -13.91
CA ALA A 416 -28.76 -18.69 -15.07
C ALA A 416 -28.38 -20.04 -15.73
N PRO A 417 -28.24 -20.09 -17.10
CA PRO A 417 -28.36 -18.95 -17.99
C PRO A 417 -29.80 -18.58 -18.27
N VAL A 418 -30.15 -17.29 -18.22
CA VAL A 418 -31.49 -16.78 -18.54
C VAL A 418 -31.41 -15.35 -19.06
N GLU A 419 -32.23 -15.02 -20.05
CA GLU A 419 -32.38 -13.67 -20.55
C GLU A 419 -33.78 -13.12 -20.20
N VAL A 420 -33.80 -11.89 -19.64
CA VAL A 420 -35.04 -11.12 -19.45
C VAL A 420 -35.04 -10.00 -20.50
N GLY A 421 -36.02 -10.03 -21.40
CA GLY A 421 -36.14 -9.15 -22.54
C GLY A 421 -36.39 -7.68 -22.21
N GLU A 422 -36.38 -6.85 -23.26
CA GLU A 422 -36.56 -5.40 -23.14
C GLU A 422 -37.99 -5.08 -22.65
N ASN A 423 -38.08 -4.18 -21.63
CA ASN A 423 -39.32 -3.79 -20.97
C ASN A 423 -40.13 -4.98 -20.39
N ALA A 424 -39.51 -6.14 -20.22
CA ALA A 424 -40.15 -7.31 -19.65
C ALA A 424 -40.31 -7.21 -18.13
N TYR A 425 -41.31 -7.90 -17.59
CA TYR A 425 -41.63 -7.93 -16.17
C TYR A 425 -41.53 -9.35 -15.63
N THR A 426 -41.05 -9.51 -14.42
CA THR A 426 -41.22 -10.75 -13.64
C THR A 426 -42.17 -10.50 -12.46
N ALA A 427 -43.13 -11.38 -12.21
CA ALA A 427 -44.03 -11.29 -11.07
C ALA A 427 -43.27 -11.58 -9.75
N ALA A 428 -43.58 -10.86 -8.69
CA ALA A 428 -42.97 -11.08 -7.38
C ALA A 428 -43.08 -12.55 -6.92
N GLY A 429 -41.99 -13.09 -6.34
CA GLY A 429 -41.90 -14.47 -5.87
C GLY A 429 -41.74 -15.51 -6.99
N SER A 430 -41.30 -15.10 -8.17
CA SER A 430 -41.10 -16.00 -9.33
C SER A 430 -39.71 -16.65 -9.29
N THR A 431 -39.62 -17.92 -9.69
CA THR A 431 -38.34 -18.60 -10.02
C THR A 431 -38.32 -18.79 -11.54
N VAL A 432 -37.56 -17.94 -12.24
CA VAL A 432 -37.47 -17.88 -13.68
C VAL A 432 -36.35 -18.76 -14.17
N THR A 433 -36.64 -19.75 -15.00
CA THR A 433 -35.70 -20.77 -15.51
C THR A 433 -35.61 -20.78 -17.03
N GLU A 434 -36.44 -20.00 -17.70
CA GLU A 434 -36.51 -19.86 -19.16
C GLU A 434 -36.50 -18.39 -19.53
N ASP A 435 -36.09 -18.07 -20.76
CA ASP A 435 -36.00 -16.69 -21.24
C ASP A 435 -37.40 -16.02 -21.24
N VAL A 436 -37.41 -14.74 -20.89
CA VAL A 436 -38.62 -13.92 -20.89
C VAL A 436 -38.57 -13.00 -22.12
N PRO A 437 -39.47 -13.12 -23.08
CA PRO A 437 -39.48 -12.27 -24.27
C PRO A 437 -39.68 -10.79 -23.94
N ASP A 438 -39.29 -9.92 -24.88
CA ASP A 438 -39.49 -8.48 -24.75
C ASP A 438 -41.00 -8.15 -24.51
N ASN A 439 -41.26 -7.11 -23.69
CA ASN A 439 -42.60 -6.60 -23.38
C ASN A 439 -43.54 -7.66 -22.77
N SER A 440 -42.99 -8.69 -22.11
CA SER A 440 -43.76 -9.82 -21.58
C SER A 440 -43.74 -9.84 -20.02
N LEU A 441 -44.76 -10.47 -19.44
CA LEU A 441 -44.84 -10.75 -18.00
C LEU A 441 -44.59 -12.24 -17.73
N ALA A 442 -43.54 -12.57 -17.04
CA ALA A 442 -43.29 -13.92 -16.53
C ALA A 442 -43.89 -14.10 -15.13
N VAL A 443 -44.71 -15.15 -14.96
CA VAL A 443 -45.27 -15.53 -13.66
C VAL A 443 -44.90 -16.98 -13.37
N ALA A 444 -43.77 -17.17 -12.62
CA ALA A 444 -43.23 -18.49 -12.31
C ALA A 444 -43.37 -18.82 -10.82
N ARG A 445 -44.62 -18.87 -10.34
CA ARG A 445 -44.96 -19.20 -8.98
C ARG A 445 -46.36 -19.89 -8.88
N SER A 446 -46.61 -20.66 -7.84
CA SER A 446 -47.87 -21.32 -7.62
C SER A 446 -49.03 -20.31 -7.47
N ARG A 447 -50.24 -20.70 -7.94
CA ARG A 447 -51.42 -19.91 -7.72
C ARG A 447 -51.80 -19.91 -6.26
N GLN A 448 -52.17 -18.76 -5.71
CA GLN A 448 -52.56 -18.62 -4.31
C GLN A 448 -53.80 -19.47 -3.99
N THR A 449 -53.71 -20.20 -2.87
CA THR A 449 -54.83 -20.96 -2.31
C THR A 449 -55.14 -20.41 -0.91
N VAL A 450 -56.40 -20.10 -0.66
CA VAL A 450 -56.91 -19.60 0.63
C VAL A 450 -57.76 -20.65 1.33
N LYS A 451 -57.34 -21.06 2.52
CA LYS A 451 -58.11 -21.97 3.40
C LYS A 451 -58.83 -21.13 4.48
N LYS A 452 -60.12 -20.78 4.19
CA LYS A 452 -60.93 -19.97 5.11
C LYS A 452 -61.13 -20.70 6.46
N GLY A 453 -61.00 -19.96 7.57
CA GLY A 453 -61.19 -20.49 8.92
C GLY A 453 -60.05 -21.38 9.44
N TRP A 454 -58.94 -21.57 8.68
CA TRP A 454 -57.87 -22.50 9.03
C TRP A 454 -57.27 -22.25 10.42
N VAL A 455 -57.05 -20.98 10.80
CA VAL A 455 -56.53 -20.63 12.15
C VAL A 455 -57.48 -21.00 13.26
N LYS A 456 -58.83 -20.80 13.06
CA LYS A 456 -59.87 -21.20 14.03
C LYS A 456 -59.89 -22.71 14.21
N ILE A 457 -59.74 -23.48 13.13
CA ILE A 457 -59.77 -24.95 13.11
C ILE A 457 -58.49 -25.54 13.72
N LYS A 458 -57.32 -25.05 13.30
CA LYS A 458 -56.02 -25.62 13.70
C LYS A 458 -55.47 -25.05 15.00
N GLN A 459 -55.91 -23.86 15.44
CA GLN A 459 -55.48 -23.18 16.68
C GLN A 459 -53.95 -23.26 16.92
N PRO A 460 -53.09 -22.85 15.97
CA PRO A 460 -51.64 -23.11 15.99
C PRO A 460 -50.92 -22.45 17.18
N TYR A 461 -51.55 -21.50 17.88
CA TYR A 461 -50.99 -20.75 19.01
C TYR A 461 -51.68 -21.02 20.35
N LYS A 462 -52.51 -22.08 20.48
CA LYS A 462 -53.30 -22.36 21.69
C LYS A 462 -52.47 -22.56 22.97
N HIS A 463 -51.18 -22.76 22.86
CA HIS A 463 -50.26 -23.01 23.98
C HIS A 463 -49.32 -21.86 24.31
N LYS A 464 -49.52 -20.66 23.78
CA LYS A 464 -48.64 -19.50 23.98
C LYS A 464 -49.29 -18.29 24.64
N ILE A 465 -50.45 -18.47 25.24
CA ILE A 465 -51.11 -17.45 26.07
C ILE A 465 -51.25 -17.98 27.49
#